data_769a01980b3d25c18c53b5480f90f574
#
_entry.id   769a01980b3d25c18c53b5480f90f574
#
_cell.length_a   1.000
_cell.length_b   1.000
_cell.length_c   1.000
_cell.angle_alpha   90.00
_cell.angle_beta   90.00
_cell.angle_gamma   90.00
#
_symmetry.space_group_name_H-M   'P 1'
#
loop_
_entity.id
_entity.type
_entity.pdbx_description
1 polymer ?
#
loop_
_entity_poly.entity_id
_entity_poly.type
_entity_poly.pdbx_seq_one_letter_code
_entity_poly.pdbx_strand_id
1 'polypeptide(L)'
;MKRIKKIIVNVTSVNLAAIDADAIVVPEFQHCALHSGIGITIAKTYPEGMQKYDYYAKAAGSSLGSVVVTETGSATCKHLLHAVILGCCREDLFACVKIAVEKALVLADENGALFVAIPTLGTGVAGYLSVEQSAKAVFAAVAEFAPFAKNIRRIDFAVSVSSVKVVEDILQQESYLDCETEIDGKKFGEWIYTLCNQLNSGVPEVSC
;
A
#
# COMPACT_ATOMS: atom_id res chain seq x y z
N MET A 1 -10.67 15.70 -0.82
CA MET A 1 -9.31 15.91 -0.27
C MET A 1 -9.40 16.24 1.21
N LYS A 2 -8.62 15.57 2.04
CA LYS A 2 -8.56 15.80 3.50
C LYS A 2 -7.10 15.73 3.99
N ARG A 3 -6.77 16.47 5.03
CA ARG A 3 -5.45 16.39 5.68
C ARG A 3 -5.53 15.43 6.88
N ILE A 4 -4.62 14.46 6.91
CA ILE A 4 -4.39 13.58 8.06
C ILE A 4 -3.00 13.93 8.59
N LYS A 5 -2.94 14.63 9.73
CA LYS A 5 -1.70 15.21 10.26
C LYS A 5 -0.99 16.04 9.17
N LYS A 6 0.21 15.68 8.75
CA LYS A 6 0.97 16.36 7.69
C LYS A 6 0.76 15.81 6.28
N ILE A 7 -0.01 14.72 6.13
CA ILE A 7 -0.27 14.08 4.86
C ILE A 7 -1.58 14.59 4.27
N ILE A 8 -1.57 14.94 3.00
CA ILE A 8 -2.78 15.24 2.24
C ILE A 8 -3.26 13.95 1.59
N VAL A 9 -4.48 13.52 1.92
CA VAL A 9 -5.13 12.38 1.25
C VAL A 9 -6.13 12.92 0.23
N ASN A 10 -5.96 12.50 -1.01
CA ASN A 10 -6.82 12.84 -2.12
C ASN A 10 -7.48 11.57 -2.67
N VAL A 11 -8.77 11.63 -2.96
CA VAL A 11 -9.51 10.58 -3.66
C VAL A 11 -9.60 10.96 -5.12
N THR A 12 -9.21 10.06 -6.00
CA THR A 12 -9.17 10.32 -7.45
C THR A 12 -9.66 9.14 -8.27
N SER A 13 -10.24 9.42 -9.44
CA SER A 13 -10.58 8.41 -10.43
C SER A 13 -9.60 8.33 -11.61
N VAL A 14 -8.45 8.97 -11.47
CA VAL A 14 -7.37 8.87 -12.46
C VAL A 14 -6.82 7.44 -12.48
N ASN A 15 -6.47 6.95 -13.68
CA ASN A 15 -5.81 5.67 -13.81
C ASN A 15 -4.52 5.66 -12.97
N LEU A 16 -4.35 4.64 -12.12
CA LEU A 16 -3.23 4.53 -11.20
C LEU A 16 -1.85 4.72 -11.87
N ALA A 17 -1.68 4.14 -13.07
CA ALA A 17 -0.42 4.25 -13.83
C ALA A 17 -0.19 5.64 -14.43
N ALA A 18 -1.21 6.52 -14.43
CA ALA A 18 -1.11 7.90 -14.92
C ALA A 18 -1.02 8.92 -13.78
N ILE A 19 -1.02 8.47 -12.52
CA ILE A 19 -0.81 9.35 -11.36
C ILE A 19 0.68 9.68 -11.27
N ASP A 20 0.99 10.96 -11.16
CA ASP A 20 2.35 11.43 -10.88
C ASP A 20 2.66 11.19 -9.39
N ALA A 21 3.29 10.04 -9.12
CA ALA A 21 3.63 9.59 -7.78
C ALA A 21 5.03 8.95 -7.77
N ASP A 22 5.81 9.21 -6.72
CA ASP A 22 7.15 8.62 -6.55
C ASP A 22 7.08 7.11 -6.35
N ALA A 23 5.98 6.62 -5.73
CA ALA A 23 5.76 5.21 -5.48
C ALA A 23 4.28 4.82 -5.67
N ILE A 24 4.04 3.62 -6.17
CA ILE A 24 2.71 3.05 -6.41
C ILE A 24 2.57 1.74 -5.65
N VAL A 25 1.49 1.61 -4.87
CA VAL A 25 1.13 0.34 -4.22
C VAL A 25 0.41 -0.56 -5.23
N VAL A 26 0.90 -1.79 -5.36
CA VAL A 26 0.35 -2.79 -6.28
C VAL A 26 -0.12 -4.00 -5.48
N PRO A 27 -1.39 -4.41 -5.56
CA PRO A 27 -1.86 -5.64 -4.91
C PRO A 27 -1.29 -6.87 -5.61
N GLU A 28 -0.80 -7.85 -4.85
CA GLU A 28 -0.14 -9.02 -5.40
C GLU A 28 -0.59 -10.33 -4.74
N PHE A 29 -0.33 -11.44 -5.45
CA PHE A 29 -0.44 -12.79 -4.91
C PHE A 29 0.84 -13.23 -4.20
N GLN A 30 0.73 -14.20 -3.29
CA GLN A 30 1.87 -14.74 -2.54
C GLN A 30 2.96 -15.35 -3.45
N HIS A 31 2.60 -15.90 -4.60
CA HIS A 31 3.51 -16.71 -5.44
C HIS A 31 3.69 -16.20 -6.86
N CYS A 32 3.03 -15.10 -7.22
CA CYS A 32 3.16 -14.50 -8.54
C CYS A 32 2.65 -13.06 -8.56
N ALA A 33 3.08 -12.31 -9.57
CA ALA A 33 2.50 -11.00 -9.85
C ALA A 33 1.03 -11.11 -10.27
N LEU A 34 0.25 -10.09 -9.91
CA LEU A 34 -1.16 -10.01 -10.31
C LEU A 34 -1.28 -9.72 -11.80
N HIS A 35 -1.76 -10.69 -12.56
CA HIS A 35 -1.97 -10.59 -14.01
C HIS A 35 -3.43 -10.26 -14.38
N SER A 36 -4.15 -9.49 -13.54
CA SER A 36 -5.52 -9.06 -13.80
C SER A 36 -5.78 -7.63 -13.34
N GLY A 37 -6.80 -7.00 -13.90
CA GLY A 37 -7.21 -5.66 -13.49
C GLY A 37 -6.07 -4.66 -13.50
N ILE A 38 -5.77 -4.11 -12.32
CA ILE A 38 -4.75 -3.07 -12.15
C ILE A 38 -3.33 -3.59 -12.44
N GLY A 39 -3.04 -4.85 -12.12
CA GLY A 39 -1.73 -5.46 -12.36
C GLY A 39 -1.35 -5.46 -13.85
N ILE A 40 -2.32 -5.68 -14.76
CA ILE A 40 -2.09 -5.60 -16.21
C ILE A 40 -1.68 -4.18 -16.62
N THR A 41 -2.34 -3.17 -16.06
CA THR A 41 -2.04 -1.76 -16.38
C THR A 41 -0.65 -1.38 -15.90
N ILE A 42 -0.31 -1.76 -14.67
CA ILE A 42 1.01 -1.50 -14.09
C ILE A 42 2.10 -2.27 -14.86
N ALA A 43 1.88 -3.54 -15.22
CA ALA A 43 2.83 -4.33 -15.99
C ALA A 43 3.12 -3.74 -17.40
N LYS A 44 2.13 -3.12 -18.02
CA LYS A 44 2.33 -2.41 -19.30
C LYS A 44 3.13 -1.13 -19.17
N THR A 45 2.98 -0.43 -18.04
CA THR A 45 3.63 0.87 -17.81
C THR A 45 5.01 0.70 -17.18
N TYR A 46 5.16 -0.25 -16.28
CA TYR A 46 6.39 -0.52 -15.51
C TYR A 46 6.79 -2.00 -15.57
N PRO A 47 7.11 -2.53 -16.76
CA PRO A 47 7.35 -3.97 -16.95
C PRO A 47 8.53 -4.49 -16.14
N GLU A 48 9.60 -3.71 -15.99
CA GLU A 48 10.79 -4.14 -15.26
C GLU A 48 10.49 -4.39 -13.77
N GLY A 49 9.77 -3.49 -13.12
CA GLY A 49 9.39 -3.63 -11.72
C GLY A 49 8.51 -4.86 -11.49
N MET A 50 7.53 -5.09 -12.37
CA MET A 50 6.65 -6.26 -12.29
C MET A 50 7.40 -7.57 -12.55
N GLN A 51 8.35 -7.60 -13.49
CA GLN A 51 9.18 -8.80 -13.74
C GLN A 51 10.10 -9.13 -12.56
N LYS A 52 10.70 -8.12 -11.92
CA LYS A 52 11.51 -8.29 -10.71
C LYS A 52 10.68 -8.94 -9.60
N TYR A 53 9.46 -8.45 -9.36
CA TYR A 53 8.57 -9.04 -8.36
C TYR A 53 8.17 -10.48 -8.73
N ASP A 54 7.78 -10.74 -9.98
CA ASP A 54 7.34 -12.07 -10.42
C ASP A 54 8.48 -13.12 -10.26
N TYR A 55 9.71 -12.71 -10.57
CA TYR A 55 10.89 -13.55 -10.33
C TYR A 55 11.09 -13.84 -8.84
N TYR A 56 11.03 -12.80 -7.99
CA TYR A 56 11.17 -12.94 -6.54
C TYR A 56 10.07 -13.84 -5.94
N ALA A 57 8.82 -13.59 -6.29
CA ALA A 57 7.69 -14.34 -5.75
C ALA A 57 7.71 -15.82 -6.14
N LYS A 58 8.16 -16.15 -7.35
CA LYS A 58 8.34 -17.54 -7.79
C LYS A 58 9.50 -18.25 -7.10
N ALA A 59 10.58 -17.54 -6.80
CA ALA A 59 11.77 -18.11 -6.19
C ALA A 59 11.61 -18.36 -4.68
N ALA A 60 11.07 -17.40 -3.96
CA ALA A 60 11.04 -17.38 -2.49
C ALA A 60 9.63 -17.43 -1.88
N GLY A 61 8.60 -17.10 -2.65
CA GLY A 61 7.28 -16.82 -2.13
C GLY A 61 7.26 -15.54 -1.29
N SER A 62 6.07 -15.14 -0.85
CA SER A 62 5.88 -13.96 -0.01
C SER A 62 4.80 -14.22 1.04
N SER A 63 4.96 -13.70 2.24
CA SER A 63 3.94 -13.81 3.28
C SER A 63 2.80 -12.81 3.07
N LEU A 64 1.57 -13.18 3.40
CA LEU A 64 0.44 -12.25 3.43
C LEU A 64 0.74 -11.06 4.35
N GLY A 65 0.39 -9.86 3.91
CA GLY A 65 0.70 -8.62 4.61
C GLY A 65 2.16 -8.16 4.48
N SER A 66 3.01 -8.87 3.71
CA SER A 66 4.35 -8.38 3.36
C SER A 66 4.33 -7.40 2.20
N VAL A 67 5.41 -6.63 2.05
CA VAL A 67 5.60 -5.71 0.93
C VAL A 67 6.99 -5.90 0.35
N VAL A 68 7.07 -6.03 -0.96
CA VAL A 68 8.32 -6.08 -1.72
C VAL A 68 8.46 -4.79 -2.51
N VAL A 69 9.62 -4.15 -2.45
CA VAL A 69 9.90 -2.93 -3.21
C VAL A 69 10.71 -3.27 -4.45
N THR A 70 10.26 -2.81 -5.60
CA THR A 70 11.03 -2.91 -6.85
C THR A 70 11.16 -1.55 -7.52
N GLU A 71 12.32 -1.30 -8.13
CA GLU A 71 12.54 -0.11 -8.94
C GLU A 71 11.90 -0.30 -10.32
N THR A 72 11.30 0.78 -10.84
CA THR A 72 10.62 0.76 -12.15
C THR A 72 11.55 1.10 -13.31
N GLY A 73 12.69 1.75 -13.04
CA GLY A 73 13.52 2.39 -14.06
C GLY A 73 12.95 3.71 -14.61
N SER A 74 11.78 4.16 -14.14
CA SER A 74 11.14 5.39 -14.58
C SER A 74 11.54 6.59 -13.70
N ALA A 75 11.63 7.76 -14.32
CA ALA A 75 11.90 9.01 -13.60
C ALA A 75 10.67 9.54 -12.84
N THR A 76 9.45 9.23 -13.31
CA THR A 76 8.21 9.73 -12.71
C THR A 76 7.73 8.87 -11.55
N CYS A 77 7.82 7.55 -11.66
CA CYS A 77 7.51 6.62 -10.57
C CYS A 77 8.76 5.77 -10.32
N LYS A 78 9.40 5.95 -9.19
CA LYS A 78 10.67 5.25 -8.88
C LYS A 78 10.45 3.83 -8.39
N HIS A 79 9.39 3.61 -7.61
CA HIS A 79 9.17 2.36 -6.89
C HIS A 79 7.78 1.79 -7.09
N LEU A 80 7.68 0.48 -7.27
CA LEU A 80 6.47 -0.28 -7.02
C LEU A 80 6.56 -0.93 -5.64
N LEU A 81 5.49 -0.81 -4.88
CA LEU A 81 5.33 -1.38 -3.55
C LEU A 81 4.35 -2.54 -3.68
N HIS A 82 4.88 -3.75 -3.88
CA HIS A 82 4.11 -4.96 -4.11
C HIS A 82 3.51 -5.44 -2.79
N ALA A 83 2.27 -5.06 -2.53
CA ALA A 83 1.52 -5.43 -1.33
C ALA A 83 0.92 -6.83 -1.49
N VAL A 84 1.44 -7.81 -0.78
CA VAL A 84 1.02 -9.21 -0.86
C VAL A 84 -0.24 -9.39 -0.01
N ILE A 85 -1.39 -9.31 -0.64
CA ILE A 85 -2.70 -9.36 0.03
C ILE A 85 -3.58 -10.51 -0.42
N LEU A 86 -3.19 -11.24 -1.47
CA LEU A 86 -3.96 -12.34 -2.03
C LEU A 86 -3.21 -13.67 -1.85
N GLY A 87 -3.90 -14.66 -1.30
CA GLY A 87 -3.34 -15.99 -1.03
C GLY A 87 -4.42 -17.06 -0.93
N CYS A 88 -4.02 -18.26 -0.49
CA CYS A 88 -4.93 -19.41 -0.36
C CYS A 88 -5.90 -19.28 0.82
N CYS A 89 -5.59 -18.45 1.83
CA CYS A 89 -6.40 -18.27 3.02
C CYS A 89 -7.18 -16.96 2.93
N ARG A 90 -8.45 -17.00 3.30
CA ARG A 90 -9.36 -15.83 3.27
C ARG A 90 -9.46 -15.13 4.62
N GLU A 91 -8.67 -15.57 5.61
CA GLU A 91 -8.78 -15.07 6.97
C GLU A 91 -8.30 -13.62 7.03
N ASP A 92 -9.21 -12.76 7.49
CA ASP A 92 -9.00 -11.34 7.80
C ASP A 92 -8.27 -10.51 6.71
N LEU A 93 -8.82 -10.50 5.49
CA LEU A 93 -8.27 -9.68 4.41
C LEU A 93 -8.24 -8.17 4.76
N PHE A 94 -9.16 -7.68 5.59
CA PHE A 94 -9.17 -6.29 6.05
C PHE A 94 -7.89 -5.97 6.84
N ALA A 95 -7.54 -6.79 7.83
CA ALA A 95 -6.30 -6.61 8.60
C ALA A 95 -5.07 -6.79 7.70
N CYS A 96 -5.09 -7.76 6.79
CA CYS A 96 -4.01 -7.97 5.84
C CYS A 96 -3.75 -6.74 4.96
N VAL A 97 -4.81 -6.11 4.42
CA VAL A 97 -4.71 -4.88 3.63
C VAL A 97 -4.16 -3.74 4.48
N LYS A 98 -4.70 -3.56 5.70
CA LYS A 98 -4.23 -2.51 6.62
C LYS A 98 -2.73 -2.65 6.89
N ILE A 99 -2.27 -3.83 7.31
CA ILE A 99 -0.85 -4.12 7.60
C ILE A 99 0.03 -3.91 6.36
N ALA A 100 -0.40 -4.39 5.19
CA ALA A 100 0.36 -4.23 3.95
C ALA A 100 0.50 -2.74 3.57
N VAL A 101 -0.56 -1.94 3.74
CA VAL A 101 -0.51 -0.50 3.46
C VAL A 101 0.41 0.22 4.45
N GLU A 102 0.36 -0.09 5.74
CA GLU A 102 1.28 0.48 6.74
C GLU A 102 2.74 0.22 6.37
N LYS A 103 3.07 -1.03 6.05
CA LYS A 103 4.42 -1.40 5.60
C LYS A 103 4.82 -0.70 4.30
N ALA A 104 3.91 -0.62 3.33
CA ALA A 104 4.17 0.08 2.08
C ALA A 104 4.49 1.56 2.32
N LEU A 105 3.75 2.23 3.20
CA LEU A 105 3.99 3.62 3.55
C LEU A 105 5.34 3.82 4.25
N VAL A 106 5.70 2.92 5.18
CA VAL A 106 7.02 2.95 5.84
C VAL A 106 8.14 2.82 4.81
N LEU A 107 8.06 1.80 3.95
CA LEU A 107 9.08 1.57 2.92
C LEU A 107 9.16 2.71 1.90
N ALA A 108 8.02 3.27 1.49
CA ALA A 108 8.00 4.44 0.61
C ALA A 108 8.67 5.65 1.27
N ASP A 109 8.35 5.90 2.54
CA ASP A 109 8.92 7.03 3.29
C ASP A 109 10.43 6.87 3.50
N GLU A 110 10.90 5.66 3.81
CA GLU A 110 12.34 5.34 3.94
C GLU A 110 13.09 5.50 2.61
N ASN A 111 12.43 5.22 1.48
CA ASN A 111 12.97 5.47 0.14
C ASN A 111 12.79 6.93 -0.35
N GLY A 112 12.37 7.85 0.53
CA GLY A 112 12.27 9.27 0.25
C GLY A 112 11.10 9.68 -0.64
N ALA A 113 10.07 8.85 -0.80
CA ALA A 113 8.89 9.20 -1.56
C ALA A 113 8.13 10.37 -0.91
N LEU A 114 7.76 11.36 -1.71
CA LEU A 114 6.91 12.49 -1.30
C LEU A 114 5.44 12.20 -1.62
N PHE A 115 5.17 11.54 -2.73
CA PHE A 115 3.84 11.24 -3.24
C PHE A 115 3.67 9.74 -3.45
N VAL A 116 2.60 9.17 -2.89
CA VAL A 116 2.29 7.74 -2.99
C VAL A 116 0.89 7.57 -3.58
N ALA A 117 0.76 6.69 -4.58
CA ALA A 117 -0.54 6.31 -5.11
C ALA A 117 -0.94 4.92 -4.61
N ILE A 118 -2.18 4.80 -4.12
CA ILE A 118 -2.74 3.57 -3.57
C ILE A 118 -4.06 3.29 -4.27
N PRO A 119 -4.27 2.09 -4.85
CA PRO A 119 -5.56 1.70 -5.40
C PRO A 119 -6.51 1.16 -4.32
N THR A 120 -7.76 0.87 -4.70
CA THR A 120 -8.60 -0.02 -3.89
C THR A 120 -7.95 -1.40 -3.84
N LEU A 121 -7.76 -1.92 -2.64
CA LEU A 121 -7.10 -3.21 -2.39
C LEU A 121 -8.13 -4.26 -1.98
N GLY A 122 -8.02 -5.48 -2.53
CA GLY A 122 -8.91 -6.60 -2.20
C GLY A 122 -10.31 -6.52 -2.82
N THR A 123 -10.60 -5.55 -3.68
CA THR A 123 -11.92 -5.32 -4.31
C THR A 123 -12.04 -5.91 -5.72
N GLY A 124 -10.99 -6.52 -6.25
CA GLY A 124 -10.91 -7.00 -7.63
C GLY A 124 -11.85 -8.16 -7.95
N VAL A 125 -11.55 -8.91 -9.02
CA VAL A 125 -12.37 -10.05 -9.52
C VAL A 125 -12.71 -11.08 -8.44
N ALA A 126 -11.86 -11.21 -7.43
CA ALA A 126 -12.11 -12.07 -6.28
C ALA A 126 -13.12 -11.47 -5.27
N GLY A 127 -13.41 -10.16 -5.34
CA GLY A 127 -14.51 -9.47 -4.64
C GLY A 127 -14.59 -9.67 -3.13
N TYR A 128 -13.46 -9.84 -2.45
CA TYR A 128 -13.45 -10.19 -1.02
C TYR A 128 -13.76 -9.02 -0.10
N LEU A 129 -13.40 -7.79 -0.51
CA LEU A 129 -13.74 -6.56 0.22
C LEU A 129 -14.68 -5.70 -0.63
N SER A 130 -15.61 -5.01 0.04
CA SER A 130 -16.29 -3.89 -0.58
C SER A 130 -15.33 -2.70 -0.74
N VAL A 131 -15.69 -1.73 -1.58
CA VAL A 131 -14.91 -0.49 -1.74
C VAL A 131 -14.80 0.25 -0.41
N GLU A 132 -15.88 0.26 0.39
CA GLU A 132 -15.91 0.89 1.71
C GLU A 132 -14.94 0.20 2.69
N GLN A 133 -14.91 -1.13 2.70
CA GLN A 133 -13.99 -1.89 3.55
C GLN A 133 -12.53 -1.63 3.16
N SER A 134 -12.24 -1.64 1.86
CA SER A 134 -10.91 -1.31 1.35
C SER A 134 -10.50 0.12 1.74
N ALA A 135 -11.38 1.10 1.53
CA ALA A 135 -11.11 2.49 1.90
C ALA A 135 -10.86 2.66 3.40
N LYS A 136 -11.67 2.01 4.26
CA LYS A 136 -11.47 2.04 5.71
C LYS A 136 -10.13 1.43 6.13
N ALA A 137 -9.74 0.29 5.55
CA ALA A 137 -8.45 -0.33 5.84
C ALA A 137 -7.27 0.58 5.46
N VAL A 138 -7.34 1.19 4.26
CA VAL A 138 -6.30 2.11 3.78
C VAL A 138 -6.24 3.38 4.65
N PHE A 139 -7.37 4.01 4.97
CA PHE A 139 -7.38 5.24 5.77
C PHE A 139 -6.96 4.99 7.22
N ALA A 140 -7.30 3.83 7.81
CA ALA A 140 -6.80 3.44 9.11
C ALA A 140 -5.27 3.33 9.09
N ALA A 141 -4.71 2.64 8.09
CA ALA A 141 -3.27 2.52 7.92
C ALA A 141 -2.58 3.89 7.77
N VAL A 142 -3.17 4.78 6.95
CA VAL A 142 -2.66 6.15 6.77
C VAL A 142 -2.71 6.93 8.08
N ALA A 143 -3.80 6.84 8.84
CA ALA A 143 -3.94 7.55 10.10
C ALA A 143 -2.91 7.10 11.15
N GLU A 144 -2.64 5.79 11.24
CA GLU A 144 -1.63 5.24 12.14
C GLU A 144 -0.21 5.60 11.71
N PHE A 145 0.08 5.60 10.40
CA PHE A 145 1.38 5.97 9.87
C PHE A 145 1.67 7.48 9.91
N ALA A 146 0.67 8.34 9.69
CA ALA A 146 0.85 9.77 9.46
C ALA A 146 1.64 10.53 10.54
N PRO A 147 1.54 10.21 11.85
CA PRO A 147 2.36 10.83 12.89
C PRO A 147 3.86 10.65 12.65
N PHE A 148 4.26 9.53 12.06
CA PHE A 148 5.66 9.12 11.91
C PHE A 148 6.26 9.48 10.54
N ALA A 149 5.43 9.86 9.55
CA ALA A 149 5.90 10.19 8.21
C ALA A 149 7.01 11.25 8.24
N LYS A 150 8.13 11.01 7.58
CA LYS A 150 9.27 11.94 7.44
C LYS A 150 9.22 12.67 6.11
N ASN A 151 8.97 11.94 5.03
CA ASN A 151 9.04 12.41 3.65
C ASN A 151 7.67 12.53 3.00
N ILE A 152 6.78 11.55 3.16
CA ILE A 152 5.46 11.52 2.50
C ILE A 152 4.63 12.75 2.88
N ARG A 153 4.10 13.43 1.84
CA ARG A 153 3.25 14.63 1.96
C ARG A 153 1.88 14.44 1.33
N ARG A 154 1.77 13.55 0.35
CA ARG A 154 0.52 13.31 -0.37
C ARG A 154 0.32 11.82 -0.64
N ILE A 155 -0.93 11.39 -0.46
CA ILE A 155 -1.41 10.08 -0.85
C ILE A 155 -2.60 10.27 -1.78
N ASP A 156 -2.54 9.72 -2.99
CA ASP A 156 -3.65 9.66 -3.92
C ASP A 156 -4.29 8.27 -3.86
N PHE A 157 -5.50 8.20 -3.35
CA PHE A 157 -6.28 6.98 -3.31
C PHE A 157 -7.10 6.85 -4.58
N ALA A 158 -6.69 5.94 -5.47
CA ALA A 158 -7.29 5.74 -6.79
C ALA A 158 -8.47 4.77 -6.73
N VAL A 159 -9.64 5.24 -7.15
CA VAL A 159 -10.89 4.47 -7.12
C VAL A 159 -11.62 4.57 -8.46
N SER A 160 -12.63 3.72 -8.69
CA SER A 160 -13.52 3.88 -9.85
C SER A 160 -14.32 5.18 -9.76
N VAL A 161 -14.70 5.75 -10.90
CA VAL A 161 -15.51 6.97 -10.95
C VAL A 161 -16.77 6.86 -10.09
N SER A 162 -17.45 5.70 -10.15
CA SER A 162 -18.67 5.44 -9.38
C SER A 162 -18.44 5.38 -7.86
N SER A 163 -17.21 5.16 -7.41
CA SER A 163 -16.86 5.02 -6.00
C SER A 163 -16.32 6.28 -5.35
N VAL A 164 -15.99 7.32 -6.15
CA VAL A 164 -15.36 8.55 -5.63
C VAL A 164 -16.16 9.13 -4.48
N LYS A 165 -17.47 9.36 -4.69
CA LYS A 165 -18.30 10.01 -3.68
C LYS A 165 -18.37 9.22 -2.37
N VAL A 166 -18.61 7.92 -2.43
CA VAL A 166 -18.72 7.09 -1.23
C VAL A 166 -17.41 7.06 -0.46
N VAL A 167 -16.28 7.02 -1.16
CA VAL A 167 -14.95 7.02 -0.53
C VAL A 167 -14.59 8.38 0.07
N GLU A 168 -14.98 9.48 -0.60
CA GLU A 168 -14.85 10.82 -0.04
C GLU A 168 -15.68 10.99 1.24
N ASP A 169 -16.91 10.47 1.27
CA ASP A 169 -17.78 10.51 2.45
C ASP A 169 -17.15 9.74 3.62
N ILE A 170 -16.57 8.54 3.37
CA ILE A 170 -15.83 7.77 4.38
C ILE A 170 -14.63 8.57 4.89
N LEU A 171 -13.84 9.16 4.00
CA LEU A 171 -12.67 9.96 4.36
C LEU A 171 -13.04 11.14 5.27
N GLN A 172 -14.21 11.76 5.06
CA GLN A 172 -14.67 12.89 5.85
C GLN A 172 -15.26 12.49 7.22
N GLN A 173 -15.91 11.33 7.30
CA GLN A 173 -16.67 10.89 8.48
C GLN A 173 -15.85 10.08 9.50
N GLU A 174 -14.72 9.50 9.11
CA GLU A 174 -13.93 8.63 9.98
C GLU A 174 -13.24 9.39 11.11
N SER A 175 -13.70 9.17 12.34
CA SER A 175 -13.23 9.90 13.54
C SER A 175 -11.76 9.66 13.87
N TYR A 176 -11.19 8.50 13.50
CA TYR A 176 -9.77 8.23 13.73
C TYR A 176 -8.82 9.10 12.88
N LEU A 177 -9.35 9.77 11.84
CA LEU A 177 -8.58 10.72 11.04
C LEU A 177 -8.36 12.05 11.75
N ASP A 178 -9.22 12.37 12.71
CA ASP A 178 -9.20 13.62 13.48
C ASP A 178 -8.55 13.45 14.86
N CYS A 179 -8.20 12.21 15.27
CA CYS A 179 -7.57 11.96 16.55
C CYS A 179 -6.17 12.60 16.64
N GLU A 180 -6.02 13.49 17.61
CA GLU A 180 -4.71 13.91 18.10
C GLU A 180 -4.14 12.80 18.99
N THR A 181 -3.34 11.92 18.44
CA THR A 181 -2.58 10.97 19.24
C THR A 181 -1.31 11.66 19.74
N GLU A 182 -1.18 11.85 21.06
CA GLU A 182 0.13 12.09 21.67
C GLU A 182 1.03 10.92 21.32
N ILE A 183 2.16 11.22 20.69
CA ILE A 183 3.12 10.22 20.28
C ILE A 183 3.86 9.76 21.53
N ASP A 184 3.48 8.62 22.08
CA ASP A 184 4.31 7.90 23.03
C ASP A 184 5.50 7.32 22.26
N GLY A 185 6.68 7.93 22.41
CA GLY A 185 7.90 7.49 21.74
C GLY A 185 8.27 6.04 22.02
N LYS A 186 7.78 5.47 23.14
CA LYS A 186 7.96 4.06 23.48
C LYS A 186 7.09 3.16 22.60
N LYS A 187 5.84 3.53 22.36
CA LYS A 187 4.95 2.82 21.43
C LYS A 187 5.45 2.87 19.99
N PHE A 188 6.08 3.98 19.58
CA PHE A 188 6.71 4.07 18.27
C PHE A 188 7.87 3.10 18.11
N GLY A 189 8.76 3.01 19.10
CA GLY A 189 9.87 2.06 19.10
C GLY A 189 9.38 0.60 19.06
N GLU A 190 8.35 0.27 19.82
CA GLU A 190 7.73 -1.05 19.81
C GLU A 190 7.05 -1.37 18.49
N TRP A 191 6.39 -0.40 17.87
CA TRP A 191 5.74 -0.54 16.57
C TRP A 191 6.76 -0.74 15.44
N ILE A 192 7.83 0.09 15.37
CA ILE A 192 8.94 -0.07 14.42
C ILE A 192 9.62 -1.43 14.61
N TYR A 193 9.90 -1.81 15.87
CA TYR A 193 10.55 -3.10 16.19
C TYR A 193 9.67 -4.28 15.75
N THR A 194 8.37 -4.22 15.98
CA THR A 194 7.41 -5.24 15.55
C THR A 194 7.33 -5.32 14.02
N LEU A 195 7.30 -4.16 13.36
CA LEU A 195 7.28 -4.08 11.90
C LEU A 195 8.58 -4.63 11.28
N CYS A 196 9.74 -4.24 11.82
CA CYS A 196 11.05 -4.73 11.36
C CYS A 196 11.22 -6.24 11.60
N ASN A 197 10.77 -6.77 12.74
CA ASN A 197 10.81 -8.20 13.01
C ASN A 197 9.87 -9.00 12.09
N GLN A 198 8.71 -8.45 11.74
CA GLN A 198 7.81 -9.05 10.76
C GLN A 198 8.39 -9.01 9.34
N LEU A 199 9.16 -7.98 9.00
CA LEU A 199 9.89 -7.87 7.73
C LEU A 199 11.04 -8.88 7.66
N ASN A 200 11.76 -9.08 8.76
CA ASN A 200 12.93 -9.98 8.83
C ASN A 200 12.56 -11.47 8.99
N SER A 201 11.38 -11.78 9.53
CA SER A 201 10.94 -13.18 9.70
C SER A 201 10.50 -13.85 8.38
N GLY A 202 10.43 -13.13 7.28
CA GLY A 202 10.03 -13.62 5.95
C GLY A 202 11.13 -13.64 4.89
N VAL A 203 12.35 -13.22 5.21
CA VAL A 203 13.47 -13.25 4.27
C VAL A 203 14.33 -14.49 4.58
N PRO A 204 14.34 -15.53 3.73
CA PRO A 204 15.37 -16.56 3.84
C PRO A 204 16.72 -15.90 3.57
N GLU A 205 17.69 -16.09 4.47
CA GLU A 205 19.09 -15.74 4.21
C GLU A 205 19.51 -16.42 2.90
N VAL A 206 19.68 -15.64 1.86
CA VAL A 206 20.35 -16.10 0.66
C VAL A 206 21.83 -16.11 0.99
N SER A 207 22.32 -17.26 1.43
CA SER A 207 23.76 -17.49 1.52
C SER A 207 24.33 -17.42 0.11
N CYS A 208 25.25 -16.48 -0.10
CA CYS A 208 26.12 -16.40 -1.28
C CYS A 208 26.95 -17.67 -1.47
#